data_66b9e0a4f4644b375377e2e591c2b9f2
#
_entry.id   66b9e0a4f4644b375377e2e591c2b9f2
#
_cell.length_a   1.000
_cell.length_b   1.000
_cell.length_c   1.000
_cell.angle_alpha   90.00
_cell.angle_beta   90.00
_cell.angle_gamma   90.00
#
_symmetry.space_group_name_H-M   'P 1'
#
loop_
_entity.id
_entity.type
_entity.pdbx_description
1 polymer ?
#
loop_
_entity_poly.entity_id
_entity_poly.type
_entity_poly.pdbx_seq_one_letter_code
_entity_poly.pdbx_strand_id
1 'polypeptide(L)'
;MKLKKIAAMLMAGVMCIGLMAGCGSSDKNAQTDSTDPKDRTQLTVGFDAEFPPYGYKNGDDYEGFDLDLAQAVCDYYGWKLVKQPIDWDSKDMELSGGSIDCIWNGFTMNGREDDYTWSKPYIDNSQVVVVKKDSNITSIDGLSGVIMDVQADSSALAALQGDDATDVGKQIASSVGQLVQVSNYNTAFMDLESGAANAIAMDVGVANYQIANRGADKYTILDQKISSEQYAIGFKKGNDTLRDQVQTALDALEKDGTLDKIVKEWSEKDDGAYSFLSETW
;
A
#
# COMPACT_ATOMS: atom_id res chain seq x y z
N MET A 1 73.08 8.46 -17.39
CA MET A 1 73.87 9.37 -18.28
C MET A 1 72.85 10.21 -19.08
N LYS A 2 72.97 11.53 -18.91
CA LYS A 2 72.50 12.66 -19.77
C LYS A 2 70.93 12.79 -19.94
N LEU A 3 70.24 13.66 -19.27
CA LEU A 3 70.22 15.15 -19.22
C LEU A 3 69.97 15.85 -20.57
N LYS A 4 68.96 16.71 -20.51
CA LYS A 4 68.69 18.02 -21.17
C LYS A 4 67.46 18.03 -22.06
N LYS A 5 66.63 19.02 -22.12
CA LYS A 5 66.39 20.34 -21.50
C LYS A 5 65.22 20.92 -22.25
N ILE A 6 64.27 21.50 -21.53
CA ILE A 6 63.67 22.85 -21.63
C ILE A 6 63.42 23.39 -23.05
N ALA A 7 62.16 23.77 -23.30
CA ALA A 7 61.81 25.12 -23.72
C ALA A 7 60.32 25.38 -23.61
N ALA A 8 59.99 26.43 -22.85
CA ALA A 8 58.69 27.05 -22.78
C ALA A 8 58.53 27.99 -23.98
N MET A 9 57.29 28.13 -24.47
CA MET A 9 56.91 29.38 -25.16
C MET A 9 55.39 29.60 -25.01
N LEU A 10 55.12 30.73 -24.40
CA LEU A 10 53.80 31.41 -24.35
C LEU A 10 53.42 31.89 -25.76
N MET A 11 52.10 31.90 -26.05
CA MET A 11 51.35 32.99 -26.69
C MET A 11 49.87 32.66 -26.72
N ALA A 12 49.11 33.40 -25.94
CA ALA A 12 48.12 34.38 -26.32
C ALA A 12 46.93 33.92 -27.18
N GLY A 13 45.81 33.78 -26.55
CA GLY A 13 44.56 34.47 -26.73
C GLY A 13 43.78 34.29 -28.08
N VAL A 14 42.68 33.55 -28.02
CA VAL A 14 41.47 33.98 -28.72
C VAL A 14 40.27 33.47 -27.91
N MET A 15 39.45 34.41 -27.44
CA MET A 15 38.11 34.20 -26.87
C MET A 15 37.19 33.72 -27.99
N CYS A 16 36.77 32.45 -27.97
CA CYS A 16 35.60 31.99 -28.70
C CYS A 16 34.51 31.67 -27.69
N ILE A 17 33.53 32.58 -27.62
CA ILE A 17 32.25 32.34 -26.99
C ILE A 17 31.51 31.29 -27.83
N GLY A 18 31.63 30.03 -27.44
CA GLY A 18 30.85 28.94 -28.00
C GLY A 18 29.60 28.74 -27.13
N LEU A 19 28.46 29.16 -27.65
CA LEU A 19 27.15 28.71 -27.16
C LEU A 19 27.10 27.20 -27.32
N MET A 20 27.39 26.46 -26.25
CA MET A 20 27.03 25.06 -26.16
C MET A 20 25.55 24.97 -25.76
N ALA A 21 24.69 24.83 -26.76
CA ALA A 21 23.37 24.25 -26.58
C ALA A 21 23.61 22.80 -26.14
N GLY A 22 23.71 22.59 -24.84
CA GLY A 22 23.67 21.25 -24.23
C GLY A 22 22.25 20.72 -24.34
N CYS A 23 21.97 19.86 -25.31
CA CYS A 23 20.85 18.93 -25.24
C CYS A 23 21.15 17.93 -24.13
N GLY A 24 20.86 18.29 -22.91
CA GLY A 24 20.71 17.34 -21.82
C GLY A 24 19.29 16.79 -21.93
N SER A 25 19.17 15.56 -22.42
CA SER A 25 18.00 14.74 -22.19
C SER A 25 17.93 14.46 -20.69
N SER A 26 17.38 15.37 -19.93
CA SER A 26 16.93 15.09 -18.58
C SER A 26 15.56 14.47 -18.76
N ASP A 27 15.45 13.19 -18.50
CA ASP A 27 14.17 12.53 -18.22
C ASP A 27 13.50 13.30 -17.08
N LYS A 28 12.69 14.26 -17.44
CA LYS A 28 11.86 15.01 -16.48
C LYS A 28 10.60 14.20 -16.22
N ASN A 29 10.71 13.16 -15.40
CA ASN A 29 9.59 12.64 -14.64
C ASN A 29 9.51 13.30 -13.26
N ALA A 30 9.91 14.55 -13.13
CA ALA A 30 9.56 15.34 -11.97
C ALA A 30 8.13 15.85 -12.21
N GLN A 31 7.15 15.11 -11.69
CA GLN A 31 5.77 15.52 -11.60
C GLN A 31 5.75 16.86 -10.82
N THR A 32 5.29 17.91 -11.46
CA THR A 32 5.24 19.24 -10.84
C THR A 32 4.15 19.24 -9.77
N ASP A 33 4.46 19.71 -8.56
CA ASP A 33 3.48 20.04 -7.51
C ASP A 33 2.65 21.29 -7.94
N SER A 34 2.04 21.22 -9.13
CA SER A 34 1.21 22.29 -9.65
C SER A 34 -0.10 22.36 -8.85
N THR A 35 -0.51 23.56 -8.48
CA THR A 35 -1.80 23.81 -7.84
C THR A 35 -2.98 23.69 -8.81
N ASP A 36 -2.73 23.76 -10.13
CA ASP A 36 -3.76 23.51 -11.16
C ASP A 36 -3.73 22.01 -11.58
N PRO A 37 -4.81 21.25 -11.34
CA PRO A 37 -4.89 19.84 -11.76
C PRO A 37 -4.66 19.62 -13.25
N LYS A 38 -4.87 20.64 -14.08
CA LYS A 38 -4.67 20.55 -15.53
C LYS A 38 -3.21 20.43 -15.95
N ASP A 39 -2.28 20.85 -15.07
CA ASP A 39 -0.85 20.74 -15.33
C ASP A 39 -0.32 19.31 -15.05
N ARG A 40 -1.08 18.52 -14.30
CA ARG A 40 -0.76 17.12 -14.05
C ARG A 40 -1.32 16.24 -15.19
N THR A 41 -0.53 15.29 -15.65
CA THR A 41 -0.91 14.39 -16.74
C THR A 41 -1.08 12.94 -16.29
N GLN A 42 -0.60 12.57 -15.12
CA GLN A 42 -0.70 11.21 -14.57
C GLN A 42 -0.71 11.22 -13.04
N LEU A 43 -1.24 10.13 -12.48
CA LEU A 43 -1.14 9.77 -11.07
C LEU A 43 -0.49 8.39 -10.97
N THR A 44 0.64 8.29 -10.27
CA THR A 44 1.33 7.03 -10.01
C THR A 44 0.96 6.52 -8.62
N VAL A 45 0.21 5.44 -8.58
CA VAL A 45 -0.26 4.81 -7.34
C VAL A 45 0.64 3.64 -6.98
N GLY A 46 1.25 3.69 -5.80
CA GLY A 46 2.01 2.58 -5.21
C GLY A 46 1.09 1.64 -4.43
N PHE A 47 1.24 0.34 -4.66
CA PHE A 47 0.43 -0.69 -4.01
C PHE A 47 1.15 -2.03 -3.95
N ASP A 48 0.84 -2.86 -2.95
CA ASP A 48 1.23 -4.26 -2.87
C ASP A 48 0.35 -5.08 -3.84
N ALA A 49 0.98 -5.70 -4.84
CA ALA A 49 0.28 -6.48 -5.86
C ALA A 49 -0.24 -7.85 -5.35
N GLU A 50 -0.09 -8.14 -4.07
CA GLU A 50 -0.57 -9.34 -3.39
C GLU A 50 -1.53 -9.04 -2.22
N PHE A 51 -2.26 -7.91 -2.33
CA PHE A 51 -3.18 -7.42 -1.29
C PHE A 51 -4.64 -7.32 -1.80
N PRO A 52 -5.25 -8.43 -2.26
CA PRO A 52 -6.64 -8.43 -2.70
C PRO A 52 -7.60 -8.23 -1.52
N PRO A 53 -8.76 -7.60 -1.72
CA PRO A 53 -9.33 -7.12 -2.98
C PRO A 53 -8.92 -5.68 -3.33
N TYR A 54 -8.03 -5.03 -2.59
CA TYR A 54 -7.71 -3.61 -2.72
C TYR A 54 -6.78 -3.33 -3.90
N GLY A 55 -5.69 -4.11 -4.06
CA GLY A 55 -4.80 -4.06 -5.20
C GLY A 55 -4.09 -5.41 -5.38
N TYR A 56 -4.15 -6.01 -6.55
CA TYR A 56 -3.53 -7.30 -6.78
C TYR A 56 -3.30 -7.58 -8.25
N LYS A 57 -2.42 -8.55 -8.51
CA LYS A 57 -2.14 -9.02 -9.86
C LYS A 57 -3.21 -10.00 -10.30
N ASN A 58 -3.83 -9.76 -11.47
CA ASN A 58 -4.74 -10.68 -12.13
C ASN A 58 -4.29 -10.92 -13.57
N GLY A 59 -3.72 -12.10 -13.85
CA GLY A 59 -3.11 -12.40 -15.15
C GLY A 59 -1.91 -11.49 -15.45
N ASP A 60 -1.98 -10.75 -16.55
CA ASP A 60 -0.95 -9.80 -16.97
C ASP A 60 -1.21 -8.35 -16.52
N ASP A 61 -2.33 -8.08 -15.84
CA ASP A 61 -2.73 -6.75 -15.38
C ASP A 61 -2.86 -6.71 -13.84
N TYR A 62 -3.16 -5.52 -13.34
CA TYR A 62 -3.45 -5.25 -11.93
C TYR A 62 -4.87 -4.76 -11.79
N GLU A 63 -5.60 -5.32 -10.84
CA GLU A 63 -6.95 -4.91 -10.49
C GLU A 63 -7.10 -4.73 -8.98
N GLY A 64 -8.18 -4.13 -8.54
CA GLY A 64 -8.48 -3.94 -7.14
C GLY A 64 -9.45 -2.79 -6.91
N PHE A 65 -10.17 -2.86 -5.81
CA PHE A 65 -11.11 -1.84 -5.38
C PHE A 65 -10.46 -0.44 -5.34
N ASP A 66 -9.29 -0.34 -4.72
CA ASP A 66 -8.57 0.93 -4.60
C ASP A 66 -8.04 1.43 -5.94
N LEU A 67 -7.65 0.51 -6.82
CA LEU A 67 -7.19 0.85 -8.17
C LEU A 67 -8.34 1.37 -9.06
N ASP A 68 -9.56 0.87 -8.87
CA ASP A 68 -10.74 1.37 -9.57
C ASP A 68 -11.16 2.74 -9.04
N LEU A 69 -11.05 3.00 -7.74
CA LEU A 69 -11.23 4.34 -7.17
C LEU A 69 -10.18 5.32 -7.73
N ALA A 70 -8.93 4.90 -7.80
CA ALA A 70 -7.85 5.71 -8.37
C ALA A 70 -8.07 5.99 -9.87
N GLN A 71 -8.60 5.02 -10.62
CA GLN A 71 -8.96 5.21 -12.02
C GLN A 71 -10.08 6.24 -12.16
N ALA A 72 -11.12 6.19 -11.33
CA ALA A 72 -12.20 7.17 -11.36
C ALA A 72 -11.69 8.60 -11.07
N VAL A 73 -10.76 8.77 -10.12
CA VAL A 73 -10.09 10.05 -9.87
C VAL A 73 -9.30 10.52 -11.08
N CYS A 74 -8.57 9.62 -11.73
CA CYS A 74 -7.81 9.94 -12.94
C CYS A 74 -8.75 10.36 -14.09
N ASP A 75 -9.84 9.65 -14.29
CA ASP A 75 -10.85 9.96 -15.32
C ASP A 75 -11.50 11.33 -15.07
N TYR A 76 -11.77 11.67 -13.80
CA TYR A 76 -12.32 12.98 -13.43
C TYR A 76 -11.47 14.16 -13.88
N TYR A 77 -10.14 14.03 -13.81
CA TYR A 77 -9.20 15.07 -14.23
C TYR A 77 -8.65 14.89 -15.65
N GLY A 78 -8.88 13.74 -16.30
CA GLY A 78 -8.22 13.37 -17.54
C GLY A 78 -6.74 13.00 -17.37
N TRP A 79 -6.38 12.53 -16.19
CA TRP A 79 -5.03 12.01 -15.91
C TRP A 79 -4.91 10.55 -16.36
N LYS A 80 -3.67 10.12 -16.59
CA LYS A 80 -3.34 8.71 -16.77
C LYS A 80 -3.08 8.06 -15.42
N LEU A 81 -3.76 6.98 -15.09
CA LEU A 81 -3.38 6.13 -13.95
C LEU A 81 -2.14 5.32 -14.31
N VAL A 82 -1.12 5.37 -13.44
CA VAL A 82 0.04 4.48 -13.48
C VAL A 82 -0.02 3.60 -12.23
N LYS A 83 -0.31 2.33 -12.43
CA LYS A 83 -0.34 1.31 -11.37
C LYS A 83 1.08 0.82 -11.15
N GLN A 84 1.69 1.20 -10.01
CA GLN A 84 3.08 0.86 -9.68
C GLN A 84 3.10 -0.16 -8.53
N PRO A 85 3.33 -1.46 -8.83
CA PRO A 85 3.53 -2.45 -7.76
C PRO A 85 4.83 -2.14 -7.02
N ILE A 86 4.80 -2.27 -5.70
CA ILE A 86 5.94 -2.05 -4.82
C ILE A 86 6.04 -3.20 -3.81
N ASP A 87 7.24 -3.42 -3.28
CA ASP A 87 7.41 -4.21 -2.06
C ASP A 87 6.92 -3.35 -0.88
N TRP A 88 6.06 -3.93 -0.03
CA TRP A 88 5.37 -3.15 1.00
C TRP A 88 6.29 -2.47 2.01
N ASP A 89 7.38 -3.13 2.38
CA ASP A 89 8.39 -2.59 3.29
C ASP A 89 9.24 -1.47 2.68
N SER A 90 9.14 -1.24 1.36
CA SER A 90 9.83 -0.15 0.66
C SER A 90 8.95 1.08 0.39
N LYS A 91 7.66 1.07 0.78
CA LYS A 91 6.68 2.11 0.44
C LYS A 91 7.12 3.53 0.77
N ASP A 92 7.79 3.73 1.93
CA ASP A 92 8.25 5.04 2.38
C ASP A 92 9.38 5.58 1.51
N MET A 93 10.29 4.69 1.09
CA MET A 93 11.38 5.04 0.19
C MET A 93 10.84 5.41 -1.20
N GLU A 94 9.90 4.62 -1.72
CA GLU A 94 9.27 4.87 -3.02
C GLU A 94 8.50 6.20 -3.03
N LEU A 95 7.72 6.48 -1.97
CA LEU A 95 6.97 7.73 -1.83
C LEU A 95 7.89 8.94 -1.63
N SER A 96 8.88 8.83 -0.73
CA SER A 96 9.81 9.92 -0.47
C SER A 96 10.72 10.21 -1.66
N GLY A 97 11.10 9.18 -2.40
CA GLY A 97 11.91 9.23 -3.63
C GLY A 97 11.16 9.76 -4.84
N GLY A 98 9.81 9.78 -4.79
CA GLY A 98 8.97 10.26 -5.89
C GLY A 98 8.77 9.24 -7.03
N SER A 99 9.05 7.95 -6.79
CA SER A 99 8.72 6.87 -7.72
C SER A 99 7.20 6.65 -7.79
N ILE A 100 6.50 6.95 -6.69
CA ILE A 100 5.04 6.95 -6.58
C ILE A 100 4.56 8.31 -6.06
N ASP A 101 3.35 8.69 -6.44
CA ASP A 101 2.71 9.95 -6.01
C ASP A 101 1.94 9.77 -4.69
N CYS A 102 1.39 8.59 -4.48
CA CYS A 102 0.66 8.21 -3.27
C CYS A 102 0.71 6.69 -3.05
N ILE A 103 0.41 6.28 -1.82
CA ILE A 103 0.15 4.90 -1.43
C ILE A 103 -1.38 4.75 -1.34
N TRP A 104 -1.96 3.85 -2.15
CA TRP A 104 -3.40 3.62 -2.16
C TRP A 104 -3.65 2.12 -2.29
N ASN A 105 -3.78 1.44 -1.15
CA ASN A 105 -3.85 -0.03 -1.10
C ASN A 105 -4.32 -0.53 0.27
N GLY A 106 -5.50 -0.13 0.73
CA GLY A 106 -5.93 -0.49 2.08
C GLY A 106 -4.92 0.03 3.12
N PHE A 107 -4.52 1.29 3.01
CA PHE A 107 -3.43 1.83 3.81
C PHE A 107 -3.94 2.43 5.12
N THR A 108 -3.61 1.77 6.22
CA THR A 108 -4.01 2.18 7.58
C THR A 108 -3.35 3.49 7.98
N MET A 109 -4.19 4.48 8.32
CA MET A 109 -3.70 5.78 8.81
C MET A 109 -3.41 5.79 10.32
N ASN A 110 -4.09 4.95 11.09
CA ASN A 110 -3.93 4.90 12.55
C ASN A 110 -2.51 4.51 12.95
N GLY A 111 -1.93 5.31 13.86
CA GLY A 111 -0.55 5.19 14.29
C GLY A 111 0.49 5.73 13.31
N ARG A 112 0.05 6.33 12.20
CA ARG A 112 0.89 6.94 11.15
C ARG A 112 0.43 8.35 10.79
N GLU A 113 -0.42 8.98 11.60
CA GLU A 113 -1.05 10.27 11.32
C GLU A 113 -0.02 11.37 11.05
N ASP A 114 1.12 11.31 11.74
CA ASP A 114 2.19 12.29 11.64
C ASP A 114 3.22 11.98 10.52
N ASP A 115 3.18 10.82 9.89
CA ASP A 115 4.20 10.40 8.92
C ASP A 115 3.86 10.81 7.50
N TYR A 116 2.57 10.97 7.19
CA TYR A 116 2.07 11.25 5.85
C TYR A 116 1.14 12.48 5.84
N THR A 117 0.82 12.95 4.64
CA THR A 117 -0.37 13.76 4.40
C THR A 117 -1.48 12.82 3.95
N TRP A 118 -2.61 12.79 4.65
CA TRP A 118 -3.68 11.82 4.46
C TRP A 118 -4.90 12.41 3.76
N SER A 119 -5.59 11.61 2.94
CA SER A 119 -6.97 11.86 2.55
C SER A 119 -7.91 11.73 3.77
N LYS A 120 -9.19 12.02 3.60
CA LYS A 120 -10.21 11.48 4.52
C LYS A 120 -10.17 9.95 4.48
N PRO A 121 -10.44 9.27 5.61
CA PRO A 121 -10.60 7.82 5.60
C PRO A 121 -11.80 7.41 4.73
N TYR A 122 -11.70 6.25 4.07
CA TYR A 122 -12.72 5.75 3.16
C TYR A 122 -13.19 4.31 3.46
N ILE A 123 -12.50 3.57 4.32
CA ILE A 123 -12.87 2.22 4.79
C ILE A 123 -12.58 2.09 6.27
N ASP A 124 -13.53 1.55 7.04
CA ASP A 124 -13.28 1.01 8.37
C ASP A 124 -12.72 -0.41 8.23
N ASN A 125 -11.59 -0.69 8.85
CA ASN A 125 -10.90 -1.97 8.84
C ASN A 125 -10.64 -2.50 10.24
N SER A 126 -10.16 -3.73 10.33
CA SER A 126 -9.72 -4.35 11.58
C SER A 126 -8.61 -5.33 11.30
N GLN A 127 -7.67 -5.43 12.23
CA GLN A 127 -6.69 -6.50 12.26
C GLN A 127 -7.27 -7.70 13.02
N VAL A 128 -7.15 -8.88 12.41
CA VAL A 128 -7.74 -10.13 12.91
C VAL A 128 -6.73 -11.27 12.90
N VAL A 129 -7.09 -12.39 13.50
CA VAL A 129 -6.32 -13.63 13.43
C VAL A 129 -7.08 -14.66 12.61
N VAL A 130 -6.41 -15.23 11.59
CA VAL A 130 -6.90 -16.34 10.78
C VAL A 130 -6.21 -17.63 11.22
N VAL A 131 -6.97 -18.70 11.37
CA VAL A 131 -6.49 -20.05 11.69
C VAL A 131 -7.19 -21.11 10.83
N LYS A 132 -6.62 -22.31 10.74
CA LYS A 132 -7.36 -23.44 10.13
C LYS A 132 -8.50 -23.88 11.05
N LYS A 133 -9.64 -24.24 10.50
CA LYS A 133 -10.81 -24.74 11.26
C LYS A 133 -10.52 -26.04 12.01
N ASP A 134 -9.63 -26.87 11.52
CA ASP A 134 -9.22 -28.12 12.13
C ASP A 134 -8.08 -27.98 13.16
N SER A 135 -7.59 -26.76 13.39
CA SER A 135 -6.51 -26.49 14.36
C SER A 135 -6.92 -26.58 15.83
N ASN A 136 -8.24 -26.58 16.11
CA ASN A 136 -8.82 -26.46 17.46
C ASN A 136 -8.50 -25.12 18.19
N ILE A 137 -7.97 -24.13 17.47
CA ILE A 137 -7.78 -22.76 17.97
C ILE A 137 -9.08 -22.00 17.75
N THR A 138 -9.80 -21.66 18.81
CA THR A 138 -11.11 -21.01 18.76
C THR A 138 -11.14 -19.62 19.37
N SER A 139 -10.05 -19.20 20.00
CA SER A 139 -9.90 -17.89 20.63
C SER A 139 -8.43 -17.51 20.71
N ILE A 140 -8.15 -16.25 21.07
CA ILE A 140 -6.76 -15.77 21.25
C ILE A 140 -6.01 -16.51 22.36
N ASP A 141 -6.71 -17.05 23.37
CA ASP A 141 -6.07 -17.85 24.43
C ASP A 141 -5.48 -19.16 23.88
N GLY A 142 -6.04 -19.68 22.78
CA GLY A 142 -5.54 -20.87 22.08
C GLY A 142 -4.25 -20.61 21.27
N LEU A 143 -3.79 -19.38 21.17
CA LEU A 143 -2.56 -19.01 20.44
C LEU A 143 -1.28 -19.24 21.24
N SER A 144 -1.37 -19.78 22.45
CA SER A 144 -0.18 -20.02 23.27
C SER A 144 0.79 -20.99 22.64
N GLY A 145 2.04 -20.56 22.43
CA GLY A 145 3.12 -21.37 21.90
C GLY A 145 3.06 -21.66 20.39
N VAL A 146 2.08 -21.10 19.65
CA VAL A 146 1.96 -21.30 18.19
C VAL A 146 2.97 -20.44 17.41
N ILE A 147 3.20 -20.81 16.16
CA ILE A 147 3.89 -19.97 15.17
C ILE A 147 2.83 -19.14 14.45
N MET A 148 2.99 -17.82 14.49
CA MET A 148 2.10 -16.86 13.85
C MET A 148 2.84 -16.06 12.78
N ASP A 149 2.30 -16.02 11.57
CA ASP A 149 2.80 -15.17 10.51
C ASP A 149 2.11 -13.80 10.52
N VAL A 150 2.86 -12.80 10.10
CA VAL A 150 2.39 -11.43 9.91
C VAL A 150 3.20 -10.78 8.78
N GLN A 151 2.58 -9.94 7.96
CA GLN A 151 3.33 -9.23 6.92
C GLN A 151 4.28 -8.21 7.54
N ALA A 152 5.50 -8.14 7.00
CA ALA A 152 6.50 -7.15 7.40
C ALA A 152 5.96 -5.73 7.18
N ASP A 153 6.25 -4.83 8.13
CA ASP A 153 5.85 -3.41 8.10
C ASP A 153 4.34 -3.14 7.91
N SER A 154 3.50 -4.14 8.27
CA SER A 154 2.05 -4.03 8.27
C SER A 154 1.49 -3.38 9.54
N SER A 155 0.23 -2.92 9.48
CA SER A 155 -0.49 -2.47 10.67
C SER A 155 -0.79 -3.60 11.64
N ALA A 156 -0.95 -4.86 11.16
CA ALA A 156 -1.04 -6.03 12.02
C ALA A 156 0.21 -6.20 12.88
N LEU A 157 1.40 -6.07 12.29
CA LEU A 157 2.66 -6.14 13.02
C LEU A 157 2.78 -5.00 14.05
N ALA A 158 2.43 -3.78 13.66
CA ALA A 158 2.43 -2.62 14.56
C ALA A 158 1.46 -2.81 15.73
N ALA A 159 0.25 -3.34 15.49
CA ALA A 159 -0.74 -3.64 16.52
C ALA A 159 -0.29 -4.73 17.49
N LEU A 160 0.62 -5.62 17.08
CA LEU A 160 1.19 -6.68 17.92
C LEU A 160 2.43 -6.21 18.71
N GLN A 161 3.33 -5.44 18.08
CA GLN A 161 4.67 -5.16 18.62
C GLN A 161 5.10 -3.68 18.55
N GLY A 162 4.31 -2.79 17.91
CA GLY A 162 4.62 -1.36 17.81
C GLY A 162 4.54 -0.65 19.17
N ASP A 163 4.99 0.60 19.18
CA ASP A 163 4.93 1.45 20.38
C ASP A 163 3.49 1.63 20.87
N ASP A 164 2.54 1.73 19.91
CA ASP A 164 1.10 1.87 20.12
C ASP A 164 0.35 0.52 20.04
N ALA A 165 1.05 -0.61 20.24
CA ALA A 165 0.44 -1.93 20.21
C ALA A 165 -0.73 -2.02 21.20
N THR A 166 -1.85 -2.59 20.71
CA THR A 166 -3.07 -2.75 21.51
C THR A 166 -2.86 -3.73 22.67
N ASP A 167 -3.71 -3.66 23.71
CA ASP A 167 -3.63 -4.62 24.81
C ASP A 167 -3.83 -6.06 24.33
N VAL A 168 -4.75 -6.27 23.35
CA VAL A 168 -4.99 -7.57 22.71
C VAL A 168 -3.76 -8.00 21.92
N GLY A 169 -3.17 -7.09 21.14
CA GLY A 169 -1.95 -7.36 20.38
C GLY A 169 -0.78 -7.76 21.29
N LYS A 170 -0.56 -7.02 22.38
CA LYS A 170 0.46 -7.34 23.41
C LYS A 170 0.23 -8.71 24.06
N GLN A 171 -1.04 -9.04 24.36
CA GLN A 171 -1.40 -10.35 24.88
C GLN A 171 -1.03 -11.46 23.88
N ILE A 172 -1.42 -11.32 22.62
CA ILE A 172 -1.09 -12.28 21.54
C ILE A 172 0.43 -12.39 21.38
N ALA A 173 1.13 -11.28 21.19
CA ALA A 173 2.58 -11.26 20.97
C ALA A 173 3.37 -11.92 22.13
N SER A 174 2.88 -11.79 23.36
CA SER A 174 3.50 -12.43 24.53
C SER A 174 3.17 -13.92 24.67
N SER A 175 2.09 -14.40 24.06
CA SER A 175 1.61 -15.79 24.17
C SER A 175 2.12 -16.71 23.06
N VAL A 176 2.28 -16.19 21.82
CA VAL A 176 2.77 -16.98 20.68
C VAL A 176 4.20 -17.46 20.91
N GLY A 177 4.51 -18.64 20.42
CA GLY A 177 5.88 -19.19 20.51
C GLY A 177 6.85 -18.48 19.58
N GLN A 178 6.37 -18.05 18.41
CA GLN A 178 7.15 -17.31 17.43
C GLN A 178 6.22 -16.42 16.60
N LEU A 179 6.64 -15.18 16.37
CA LEU A 179 6.06 -14.28 15.38
C LEU A 179 7.01 -14.20 14.20
N VAL A 180 6.55 -14.63 13.01
CA VAL A 180 7.34 -14.68 11.77
C VAL A 180 6.88 -13.57 10.85
N GLN A 181 7.80 -12.74 10.40
CA GLN A 181 7.49 -11.72 9.40
C GLN A 181 7.68 -12.31 8.00
N VAL A 182 6.63 -12.19 7.18
CA VAL A 182 6.61 -12.61 5.77
C VAL A 182 6.44 -11.42 4.85
N SER A 183 6.79 -11.56 3.57
CA SER A 183 6.71 -10.46 2.60
C SER A 183 5.26 -10.10 2.22
N ASN A 184 4.36 -11.09 2.19
CA ASN A 184 2.98 -10.93 1.76
C ASN A 184 2.07 -12.02 2.35
N TYR A 185 0.75 -11.81 2.26
CA TYR A 185 -0.23 -12.75 2.83
C TYR A 185 -0.39 -14.04 2.01
N ASN A 186 -0.02 -14.08 0.73
CA ASN A 186 0.00 -15.35 -0.01
C ASN A 186 1.03 -16.32 0.58
N THR A 187 2.22 -15.81 0.95
CA THR A 187 3.24 -16.57 1.67
C THR A 187 2.71 -17.06 3.03
N ALA A 188 2.08 -16.18 3.83
CA ALA A 188 1.49 -16.56 5.12
C ALA A 188 0.46 -17.69 4.98
N PHE A 189 -0.41 -17.63 3.96
CA PHE A 189 -1.37 -18.70 3.72
C PHE A 189 -0.72 -20.01 3.28
N MET A 190 0.36 -19.96 2.47
CA MET A 190 1.13 -21.16 2.11
C MET A 190 1.78 -21.80 3.36
N ASP A 191 2.30 -21.00 4.27
CA ASP A 191 2.86 -21.46 5.54
C ASP A 191 1.78 -22.05 6.44
N LEU A 192 0.60 -21.42 6.52
CA LEU A 192 -0.55 -21.96 7.24
C LEU A 192 -1.04 -23.29 6.64
N GLU A 193 -1.09 -23.40 5.31
CA GLU A 193 -1.49 -24.61 4.59
C GLU A 193 -0.52 -25.79 4.81
N SER A 194 0.78 -25.50 4.75
CA SER A 194 1.84 -26.48 4.95
C SER A 194 2.02 -26.89 6.42
N GLY A 195 1.52 -26.10 7.36
CA GLY A 195 1.72 -26.25 8.79
C GLY A 195 3.03 -25.66 9.31
N ALA A 196 3.73 -24.84 8.51
CA ALA A 196 4.88 -24.04 8.94
C ALA A 196 4.44 -22.91 9.88
N ALA A 197 3.22 -22.36 9.68
CA ALA A 197 2.54 -21.48 10.61
C ALA A 197 1.23 -22.12 11.11
N ASN A 198 0.73 -21.62 12.24
CA ASN A 198 -0.54 -22.07 12.84
C ASN A 198 -1.62 -21.00 12.79
N ALA A 199 -1.21 -19.73 12.66
CA ALA A 199 -2.08 -18.56 12.63
C ALA A 199 -1.47 -17.46 11.75
N ILE A 200 -2.32 -16.55 11.27
CA ILE A 200 -1.92 -15.35 10.53
C ILE A 200 -2.58 -14.14 11.18
N ALA A 201 -1.82 -13.10 11.48
CA ALA A 201 -2.35 -11.78 11.84
C ALA A 201 -2.43 -10.92 10.59
N MET A 202 -3.63 -10.39 10.27
CA MET A 202 -3.86 -9.72 9.00
C MET A 202 -5.14 -8.87 8.99
N ASP A 203 -5.29 -8.10 7.92
CA ASP A 203 -6.46 -7.29 7.62
C ASP A 203 -7.71 -8.14 7.35
N VAL A 204 -8.85 -7.77 7.94
CA VAL A 204 -10.09 -8.55 7.83
C VAL A 204 -10.60 -8.62 6.39
N GLY A 205 -10.43 -7.54 5.60
CA GLY A 205 -10.84 -7.52 4.20
C GLY A 205 -10.03 -8.51 3.36
N VAL A 206 -8.71 -8.51 3.54
CA VAL A 206 -7.82 -9.47 2.87
C VAL A 206 -8.08 -10.90 3.36
N ALA A 207 -8.33 -11.09 4.67
CA ALA A 207 -8.69 -12.40 5.22
C ALA A 207 -9.95 -12.96 4.56
N ASN A 208 -11.01 -12.16 4.45
CA ASN A 208 -12.26 -12.57 3.80
C ASN A 208 -12.04 -12.97 2.34
N TYR A 209 -11.29 -12.17 1.58
CA TYR A 209 -10.93 -12.50 0.20
C TYR A 209 -10.18 -13.83 0.11
N GLN A 210 -9.12 -14.00 0.88
CA GLN A 210 -8.29 -15.20 0.86
C GLN A 210 -9.10 -16.44 1.25
N ILE A 211 -9.93 -16.35 2.28
CA ILE A 211 -10.77 -17.44 2.75
C ILE A 211 -11.80 -17.82 1.69
N ALA A 212 -12.46 -16.86 1.05
CA ALA A 212 -13.43 -17.12 -0.01
C ALA A 212 -12.79 -17.88 -1.19
N ASN A 213 -11.58 -17.48 -1.60
CA ASN A 213 -10.89 -18.07 -2.76
C ASN A 213 -10.15 -19.38 -2.46
N ARG A 214 -9.72 -19.60 -1.20
CA ARG A 214 -8.98 -20.84 -0.81
C ARG A 214 -9.87 -21.93 -0.23
N GLY A 215 -11.09 -21.62 0.14
CA GLY A 215 -12.11 -22.51 0.68
C GLY A 215 -12.61 -22.07 2.05
N ALA A 216 -13.83 -21.56 2.07
CA ALA A 216 -14.50 -21.05 3.27
C ALA A 216 -14.73 -22.13 4.36
N ASP A 217 -14.60 -23.38 4.04
CA ASP A 217 -14.69 -24.50 4.97
C ASP A 217 -13.37 -24.83 5.68
N LYS A 218 -12.24 -24.29 5.21
CA LYS A 218 -10.90 -24.62 5.74
C LYS A 218 -10.40 -23.67 6.82
N TYR A 219 -10.82 -22.40 6.77
CA TYR A 219 -10.28 -21.36 7.63
C TYR A 219 -11.37 -20.69 8.44
N THR A 220 -10.97 -20.04 9.53
CA THR A 220 -11.82 -19.19 10.35
C THR A 220 -11.05 -17.96 10.84
N ILE A 221 -11.77 -16.86 10.95
CA ILE A 221 -11.31 -15.66 11.62
C ILE A 221 -11.73 -15.78 13.07
N LEU A 222 -10.82 -15.52 14.03
CA LEU A 222 -11.16 -15.47 15.44
C LEU A 222 -12.03 -14.23 15.74
N ASP A 223 -13.02 -14.38 16.63
CA ASP A 223 -13.99 -13.32 16.93
C ASP A 223 -13.34 -12.06 17.51
N GLN A 224 -12.28 -12.21 18.29
CA GLN A 224 -11.60 -11.09 18.91
C GLN A 224 -10.63 -10.42 17.94
N LYS A 225 -10.89 -9.14 17.64
CA LYS A 225 -10.03 -8.30 16.81
C LYS A 225 -8.76 -7.92 17.56
N ILE A 226 -7.66 -7.81 16.83
CA ILE A 226 -6.40 -7.26 17.34
C ILE A 226 -6.53 -5.74 17.51
N SER A 227 -7.05 -5.06 16.45
CA SER A 227 -7.30 -3.62 16.43
C SER A 227 -8.46 -3.27 15.51
N SER A 228 -8.99 -2.06 15.66
CA SER A 228 -9.87 -1.40 14.67
C SER A 228 -9.14 -0.18 14.15
N GLU A 229 -9.25 0.08 12.85
CA GLU A 229 -8.47 1.08 12.15
C GLU A 229 -9.24 1.61 10.93
N GLN A 230 -8.67 2.61 10.26
CA GLN A 230 -9.23 3.21 9.07
C GLN A 230 -8.21 3.26 7.94
N TYR A 231 -8.67 2.96 6.72
CA TYR A 231 -7.88 3.14 5.51
C TYR A 231 -8.06 4.54 4.94
N ALA A 232 -6.94 5.12 4.53
CA ALA A 232 -6.87 6.38 3.83
C ALA A 232 -5.76 6.35 2.77
N ILE A 233 -5.75 7.34 1.87
CA ILE A 233 -4.69 7.47 0.87
C ILE A 233 -3.55 8.25 1.51
N GLY A 234 -2.34 7.66 1.50
CA GLY A 234 -1.13 8.28 2.01
C GLY A 234 -0.35 9.02 0.94
N PHE A 235 -0.12 10.31 1.15
CA PHE A 235 0.72 11.17 0.32
C PHE A 235 2.00 11.52 1.06
N LYS A 236 3.04 11.89 0.32
CA LYS A 236 4.27 12.42 0.93
C LYS A 236 3.93 13.55 1.90
N LYS A 237 4.50 13.50 3.10
CA LYS A 237 4.27 14.54 4.13
C LYS A 237 4.49 15.95 3.56
N GLY A 238 3.48 16.81 3.71
CA GLY A 238 3.46 18.18 3.19
C GLY A 238 2.96 18.30 1.74
N ASN A 239 2.61 17.22 1.05
CA ASN A 239 2.01 17.28 -0.29
C ASN A 239 0.47 17.48 -0.19
N ASP A 240 0.07 18.60 0.44
CA ASP A 240 -1.34 18.96 0.60
C ASP A 240 -2.02 19.23 -0.74
N THR A 241 -1.27 19.78 -1.71
CA THR A 241 -1.81 20.11 -3.03
C THR A 241 -2.38 18.89 -3.73
N LEU A 242 -1.61 17.81 -3.85
CA LEU A 242 -2.07 16.59 -4.51
C LEU A 242 -3.18 15.91 -3.69
N ARG A 243 -3.02 15.84 -2.35
CA ARG A 243 -4.06 15.33 -1.47
C ARG A 243 -5.40 16.05 -1.67
N ASP A 244 -5.40 17.39 -1.73
CA ASP A 244 -6.61 18.19 -1.92
C ASP A 244 -7.23 17.98 -3.30
N GLN A 245 -6.41 17.82 -4.34
CA GLN A 245 -6.88 17.46 -5.68
C GLN A 245 -7.59 16.10 -5.68
N VAL A 246 -6.94 15.06 -5.15
CA VAL A 246 -7.54 13.71 -5.07
C VAL A 246 -8.80 13.72 -4.21
N GLN A 247 -8.77 14.39 -3.04
CA GLN A 247 -9.94 14.47 -2.17
C GLN A 247 -11.11 15.22 -2.83
N THR A 248 -10.82 16.30 -3.58
CA THR A 248 -11.85 17.05 -4.33
C THR A 248 -12.51 16.16 -5.38
N ALA A 249 -11.75 15.33 -6.08
CA ALA A 249 -12.29 14.39 -7.05
C ALA A 249 -13.17 13.33 -6.34
N LEU A 250 -12.69 12.74 -5.24
CA LEU A 250 -13.46 11.75 -4.47
C LEU A 250 -14.78 12.34 -3.96
N ASP A 251 -14.76 13.53 -3.35
CA ASP A 251 -15.96 14.21 -2.86
C ASP A 251 -16.97 14.52 -4.01
N ALA A 252 -16.48 14.76 -5.23
CA ALA A 252 -17.33 14.97 -6.41
C ALA A 252 -17.92 13.64 -6.94
N LEU A 253 -17.11 12.59 -6.99
CA LEU A 253 -17.50 11.25 -7.47
C LEU A 253 -18.44 10.54 -6.49
N GLU A 254 -18.32 10.80 -5.19
CA GLU A 254 -19.30 10.39 -4.17
C GLU A 254 -20.65 11.05 -4.45
N LYS A 255 -20.64 12.37 -4.61
CA LYS A 255 -21.86 13.16 -4.82
C LYS A 255 -22.60 12.81 -6.11
N ASP A 256 -21.92 12.40 -7.16
CA ASP A 256 -22.56 12.02 -8.44
C ASP A 256 -22.93 10.52 -8.50
N GLY A 257 -22.60 9.74 -7.48
CA GLY A 257 -22.90 8.31 -7.34
C GLY A 257 -21.91 7.38 -8.06
N THR A 258 -20.79 7.89 -8.56
CA THR A 258 -19.76 7.06 -9.20
C THR A 258 -19.09 6.12 -8.20
N LEU A 259 -18.80 6.61 -6.98
CA LEU A 259 -18.22 5.77 -5.94
C LEU A 259 -19.18 4.69 -5.47
N ASP A 260 -20.46 5.02 -5.26
CA ASP A 260 -21.50 4.05 -4.91
C ASP A 260 -21.59 2.91 -5.93
N LYS A 261 -21.41 3.25 -7.23
CA LYS A 261 -21.39 2.25 -8.29
C LYS A 261 -20.19 1.32 -8.19
N ILE A 262 -18.99 1.84 -7.95
CA ILE A 262 -17.77 1.04 -7.76
C ILE A 262 -17.91 0.13 -6.53
N VAL A 263 -18.36 0.69 -5.39
CA VAL A 263 -18.63 -0.07 -4.17
C VAL A 263 -19.62 -1.20 -4.43
N LYS A 264 -20.71 -0.91 -5.13
CA LYS A 264 -21.70 -1.93 -5.49
C LYS A 264 -21.13 -3.02 -6.38
N GLU A 265 -20.41 -2.65 -7.44
CA GLU A 265 -19.78 -3.59 -8.36
C GLU A 265 -18.84 -4.56 -7.62
N TRP A 266 -18.02 -4.04 -6.70
CA TRP A 266 -17.13 -4.86 -5.90
C TRP A 266 -17.86 -5.68 -4.85
N SER A 267 -18.83 -5.11 -4.13
CA SER A 267 -19.57 -5.83 -3.08
C SER A 267 -20.42 -6.98 -3.63
N GLU A 268 -20.88 -6.89 -4.87
CA GLU A 268 -21.65 -7.94 -5.57
C GLU A 268 -20.76 -8.94 -6.33
N LYS A 269 -19.44 -8.68 -6.45
CA LYS A 269 -18.49 -9.55 -7.15
C LYS A 269 -18.38 -10.90 -6.43
N ASP A 270 -18.20 -11.97 -7.20
CA ASP A 270 -18.02 -13.33 -6.70
C ASP A 270 -19.14 -13.76 -5.70
N ASP A 271 -20.40 -13.60 -6.09
CA ASP A 271 -21.60 -13.92 -5.31
C ASP A 271 -21.66 -13.19 -3.93
N GLY A 272 -21.13 -11.96 -3.86
CA GLY A 272 -21.14 -11.14 -2.65
C GLY A 272 -20.03 -11.47 -1.65
N ALA A 273 -18.98 -12.16 -2.09
CA ALA A 273 -17.83 -12.47 -1.25
C ALA A 273 -17.17 -11.22 -0.65
N TYR A 274 -17.34 -10.07 -1.31
CA TYR A 274 -16.77 -8.77 -0.88
C TYR A 274 -17.84 -7.79 -0.37
N SER A 275 -18.97 -8.31 0.12
CA SER A 275 -20.10 -7.49 0.64
C SER A 275 -19.67 -6.53 1.77
N PHE A 276 -18.58 -6.82 2.48
CA PHE A 276 -17.99 -5.92 3.48
C PHE A 276 -17.56 -4.56 2.89
N LEU A 277 -17.30 -4.48 1.59
CA LEU A 277 -16.98 -3.21 0.92
C LEU A 277 -18.21 -2.27 0.81
N SER A 278 -19.42 -2.77 1.01
CA SER A 278 -20.64 -1.94 1.01
C SER A 278 -20.75 -0.98 2.21
N GLU A 279 -19.89 -1.13 3.21
CA GLU A 279 -19.80 -0.27 4.39
C GLU A 279 -18.74 0.84 4.25
N THR A 280 -18.24 1.09 3.03
CA THR A 280 -17.29 2.17 2.71
C THR A 280 -18.01 3.52 2.54
N TRP A 281 -17.40 4.64 2.92
CA TRP A 281 -17.82 6.06 2.95
C TRP A 281 -18.72 6.42 4.12
#